data_22d4f964d99e7c7d9ea2a878d31d64c9
#
_entry.id   22d4f964d99e7c7d9ea2a878d31d64c9
#
_cell.length_a   1.000
_cell.length_b   1.000
_cell.length_c   1.000
_cell.angle_alpha   90.00
_cell.angle_beta   90.00
_cell.angle_gamma   90.00
#
_symmetry.space_group_name_H-M   'P 1'
#
loop_
_entity.id
_entity.type
_entity.pdbx_description
1 polymer ?
#
loop_
_entity_poly.entity_id
_entity_poly.type
_entity_poly.pdbx_seq_one_letter_code
_entity_poly.pdbx_strand_id
1 'polypeptide(L)'
;MNFRIGHGYDVHKLQKGRELILGGVHIENDGIGLLGHSDADVLAHAVSDALLGAAALGDIGKHFPDTDDAYKNADSMVLLSKVCDLLKKNGYSVGNIDATVLAQSPKL
;
A
#
# COMPACT_ATOMS: atom_id res chain seq x y z
N MET A 1 -14.35 9.59 -23.31
CA MET A 1 -14.32 9.35 -21.87
C MET A 1 -12.88 9.11 -21.45
N ASN A 2 -12.39 9.90 -20.53
CA ASN A 2 -10.99 9.86 -20.10
C ASN A 2 -10.86 9.26 -18.72
N PHE A 3 -11.04 7.95 -18.62
CA PHE A 3 -10.75 7.29 -17.36
C PHE A 3 -9.80 6.13 -17.57
N ARG A 4 -9.16 5.73 -16.48
CA ARG A 4 -8.17 4.66 -16.46
C ARG A 4 -8.49 3.68 -15.34
N ILE A 5 -8.08 2.45 -15.57
CA ILE A 5 -8.25 1.37 -14.59
C ILE A 5 -6.85 0.85 -14.24
N GLY A 6 -6.61 0.64 -12.96
CA GLY A 6 -5.39 0.04 -12.48
C GLY A 6 -5.67 -1.15 -11.59
N HIS A 7 -4.70 -2.02 -11.48
CA HIS A 7 -4.75 -3.20 -10.61
C HIS A 7 -3.49 -3.21 -9.75
N GLY A 8 -3.67 -3.51 -8.47
CA GLY A 8 -2.57 -3.69 -7.53
C GLY A 8 -2.73 -5.00 -6.79
N TYR A 9 -1.63 -5.67 -6.57
CA TYR A 9 -1.58 -6.91 -5.80
C TYR A 9 -0.35 -6.85 -4.90
N ASP A 10 -0.53 -7.13 -3.61
CA ASP A 10 0.58 -7.15 -2.67
C ASP A 10 0.39 -8.28 -1.67
N VAL A 11 1.48 -8.84 -1.21
CA VAL A 11 1.48 -9.93 -0.24
C VAL A 11 2.66 -9.76 0.72
N HIS A 12 2.38 -9.94 2.01
CA HIS A 12 3.40 -9.95 3.05
C HIS A 12 3.21 -11.16 3.96
N LYS A 13 4.33 -11.66 4.48
CA LYS A 13 4.34 -12.77 5.41
C LYS A 13 3.97 -12.29 6.81
N LEU A 14 3.17 -13.08 7.53
CA LEU A 14 2.92 -12.85 8.95
C LEU A 14 4.14 -13.24 9.78
N GLN A 15 4.46 -12.44 10.78
CA GLN A 15 5.60 -12.67 11.65
C GLN A 15 5.36 -12.11 13.04
N LYS A 16 5.82 -12.85 14.06
CA LYS A 16 5.81 -12.38 15.46
C LYS A 16 6.69 -11.14 15.61
N GLY A 17 6.28 -10.23 16.50
CA GLY A 17 7.02 -9.02 16.80
C GLY A 17 6.77 -7.88 15.81
N ARG A 18 5.81 -8.04 14.91
CA ARG A 18 5.42 -7.00 13.98
C ARG A 18 4.01 -6.50 14.29
N GLU A 19 3.77 -5.24 14.06
CA GLU A 19 2.42 -4.69 14.12
C GLU A 19 1.65 -5.08 12.87
N LEU A 20 0.34 -5.30 13.01
CA LEU A 20 -0.55 -5.51 11.88
C LEU A 20 -1.28 -4.21 11.58
N ILE A 21 -0.96 -3.62 10.44
CA ILE A 21 -1.57 -2.37 9.97
C ILE A 21 -2.19 -2.61 8.60
N LEU A 22 -3.46 -2.31 8.45
CA LEU A 22 -4.19 -2.44 7.19
C LEU A 22 -4.96 -1.15 6.91
N GLY A 23 -4.66 -0.51 5.78
CA GLY A 23 -5.28 0.76 5.43
C GLY A 23 -5.04 1.84 6.48
N GLY A 24 -3.89 1.81 7.14
CA GLY A 24 -3.54 2.73 8.20
C GLY A 24 -4.15 2.40 9.57
N VAL A 25 -4.94 1.33 9.67
CA VAL A 25 -5.60 0.92 10.92
C VAL A 25 -4.77 -0.17 11.60
N HIS A 26 -4.44 0.07 12.87
CA HIS A 26 -3.74 -0.91 13.69
C HIS A 26 -4.73 -1.95 14.18
N ILE A 27 -4.46 -3.22 13.88
CA ILE A 27 -5.33 -4.35 14.23
C ILE A 27 -4.60 -5.23 15.23
N GLU A 28 -5.24 -5.51 16.36
CA GLU A 28 -4.69 -6.41 17.38
C GLU A 28 -4.70 -7.85 16.87
N ASN A 29 -3.56 -8.54 16.93
CA ASN A 29 -3.42 -9.90 16.42
C ASN A 29 -2.35 -10.68 17.23
N ASP A 30 -2.42 -10.64 18.55
CA ASP A 30 -1.52 -11.38 19.46
C ASP A 30 -0.03 -11.15 19.19
N GLY A 31 0.34 -9.93 18.82
CA GLY A 31 1.72 -9.57 18.52
C GLY A 31 2.23 -10.08 17.18
N ILE A 32 1.35 -10.53 16.30
CA ILE A 32 1.70 -10.99 14.96
C ILE A 32 1.24 -9.95 13.93
N GLY A 33 2.14 -9.52 13.09
CA GLY A 33 1.87 -8.56 12.03
C GLY A 33 2.55 -8.95 10.73
N LEU A 34 2.63 -7.99 9.82
CA LEU A 34 3.20 -8.22 8.50
C LEU A 34 4.66 -7.80 8.44
N LEU A 35 5.48 -8.60 7.77
CA LEU A 35 6.89 -8.36 7.59
C LEU A 35 7.14 -7.56 6.31
N GLY A 36 7.88 -6.47 6.43
CA GLY A 36 8.28 -5.65 5.29
C GLY A 36 9.22 -4.54 5.70
N HIS A 37 9.77 -3.83 4.72
CA HIS A 37 10.70 -2.72 4.92
C HIS A 37 10.03 -1.52 5.59
N SER A 38 8.81 -1.19 5.14
CA SER A 38 7.94 -0.17 5.74
C SER A 38 7.13 -0.78 6.87
N ASP A 39 5.96 -0.23 7.18
CA ASP A 39 4.98 -0.81 8.09
C ASP A 39 4.31 -2.08 7.53
N ALA A 40 4.61 -2.44 6.28
CA ALA A 40 4.06 -3.59 5.57
C ALA A 40 2.53 -3.56 5.44
N ASP A 41 1.93 -2.36 5.34
CA ASP A 41 0.51 -2.20 5.10
C ASP A 41 0.16 -2.68 3.68
N VAL A 42 -0.22 -3.95 3.59
CA VAL A 42 -0.47 -4.63 2.31
C VAL A 42 -1.61 -3.97 1.53
N LEU A 43 -2.61 -3.46 2.22
CA LEU A 43 -3.74 -2.78 1.59
C LEU A 43 -3.31 -1.45 0.98
N ALA A 44 -2.60 -0.62 1.73
CA ALA A 44 -2.10 0.66 1.23
C ALA A 44 -1.14 0.46 0.06
N HIS A 45 -0.29 -0.57 0.10
CA HIS A 45 0.64 -0.89 -0.99
C HIS A 45 -0.11 -1.31 -2.27
N ALA A 46 -1.11 -2.19 -2.15
CA ALA A 46 -1.89 -2.63 -3.31
C ALA A 46 -2.67 -1.48 -3.95
N VAL A 47 -3.27 -0.62 -3.13
CA VAL A 47 -3.98 0.57 -3.61
C VAL A 47 -3.01 1.52 -4.31
N SER A 48 -1.85 1.77 -3.72
CA SER A 48 -0.82 2.63 -4.33
C SER A 48 -0.37 2.11 -5.70
N ASP A 49 -0.11 0.80 -5.80
CA ASP A 49 0.27 0.18 -7.07
C ASP A 49 -0.83 0.28 -8.11
N ALA A 50 -2.08 0.07 -7.71
CA ALA A 50 -3.22 0.20 -8.61
C ALA A 50 -3.33 1.62 -9.18
N LEU A 51 -3.19 2.62 -8.33
CA LEU A 51 -3.27 4.02 -8.74
C LEU A 51 -2.12 4.41 -9.67
N LEU A 52 -0.89 4.03 -9.32
CA LEU A 52 0.27 4.30 -10.17
C LEU A 52 0.16 3.57 -11.51
N GLY A 53 -0.29 2.33 -11.49
CA GLY A 53 -0.49 1.55 -12.71
C GLY A 53 -1.53 2.15 -13.63
N ALA A 54 -2.66 2.61 -13.08
CA ALA A 54 -3.71 3.27 -13.85
C ALA A 54 -3.18 4.53 -14.58
N ALA A 55 -2.29 5.27 -13.94
CA ALA A 55 -1.70 6.48 -14.49
C ALA A 55 -0.43 6.20 -15.33
N ALA A 56 -0.05 4.93 -15.50
CA ALA A 56 1.17 4.52 -16.18
C ALA A 56 2.44 5.13 -15.57
N LEU A 57 2.47 5.26 -14.24
CA LEU A 57 3.59 5.86 -13.50
C LEU A 57 4.49 4.82 -12.83
N GLY A 58 4.30 3.54 -13.13
CA GLY A 58 5.09 2.46 -12.54
C GLY A 58 4.43 1.86 -11.31
N ASP A 59 5.23 1.61 -10.30
CA ASP A 59 4.80 1.01 -9.04
C ASP A 59 5.47 1.69 -7.85
N ILE A 60 5.08 1.31 -6.62
CA ILE A 60 5.65 1.89 -5.40
C ILE A 60 7.13 1.58 -5.24
N GLY A 61 7.59 0.43 -5.69
CA GLY A 61 9.01 0.07 -5.62
C GLY A 61 9.90 0.99 -6.44
N LYS A 62 9.37 1.55 -7.52
CA LYS A 62 10.07 2.52 -8.36
C LYS A 62 10.18 3.88 -7.68
N HIS A 63 9.11 4.33 -7.01
CA HIS A 63 9.05 5.65 -6.37
C HIS A 63 9.60 5.64 -4.94
N PHE A 64 9.44 4.54 -4.23
CA PHE A 64 9.82 4.39 -2.82
C PHE A 64 10.56 3.07 -2.63
N PRO A 65 11.78 2.92 -3.17
CA PRO A 65 12.48 1.64 -3.13
C PRO A 65 12.78 1.21 -1.69
N ASP A 66 12.59 -0.07 -1.39
CA ASP A 66 12.85 -0.66 -0.08
C ASP A 66 14.34 -0.75 0.24
N THR A 67 15.20 -0.51 -0.73
CA THR A 67 16.65 -0.37 -0.53
C THR A 67 17.05 0.99 0.04
N ASP A 68 16.14 1.97 0.04
CA ASP A 68 16.39 3.31 0.56
C ASP A 68 16.01 3.37 2.03
N ASP A 69 17.00 3.60 2.92
CA ASP A 69 16.79 3.68 4.36
C ASP A 69 15.81 4.79 4.77
N ALA A 70 15.60 5.80 3.92
CA ALA A 70 14.62 6.86 4.18
C ALA A 70 13.20 6.32 4.31
N TYR A 71 12.92 5.14 3.73
CA TYR A 71 11.59 4.51 3.77
C TYR A 71 11.50 3.33 4.73
N LYS A 72 12.57 3.03 5.46
CA LYS A 72 12.56 2.00 6.48
C LYS A 72 11.56 2.37 7.59
N ASN A 73 10.65 1.44 7.91
CA ASN A 73 9.57 1.66 8.87
C ASN A 73 8.64 2.83 8.50
N ALA A 74 8.59 3.19 7.21
CA ALA A 74 7.74 4.27 6.74
C ALA A 74 6.26 3.94 6.95
N ASP A 75 5.47 4.97 7.24
CA ASP A 75 4.02 4.87 7.27
C ASP A 75 3.50 4.83 5.83
N SER A 76 2.94 3.69 5.44
CA SER A 76 2.45 3.48 4.07
C SER A 76 1.29 4.41 3.69
N MET A 77 0.55 4.93 4.67
CA MET A 77 -0.49 5.94 4.39
C MET A 77 0.13 7.26 3.97
N VAL A 78 1.31 7.60 4.48
CA VAL A 78 2.08 8.77 4.00
C VAL A 78 2.55 8.54 2.57
N LEU A 79 3.04 7.33 2.26
CA LEU A 79 3.43 6.97 0.90
C LEU A 79 2.24 7.03 -0.06
N LEU A 80 1.09 6.53 0.37
CA LEU A 80 -0.15 6.60 -0.43
C LEU A 80 -0.56 8.06 -0.68
N SER A 81 -0.44 8.92 0.32
CA SER A 81 -0.69 10.35 0.17
C SER A 81 0.19 10.98 -0.91
N LYS A 82 1.47 10.61 -0.94
CA LYS A 82 2.41 11.07 -1.98
C LYS A 82 2.02 10.55 -3.35
N VAL A 83 1.53 9.32 -3.45
CA VAL A 83 1.01 8.76 -4.70
C VAL A 83 -0.19 9.58 -5.18
N CYS A 84 -1.12 9.92 -4.30
CA CYS A 84 -2.28 10.74 -4.65
C CYS A 84 -1.86 12.13 -5.13
N ASP A 85 -0.87 12.74 -4.50
CA ASP A 85 -0.31 14.02 -4.94
C ASP A 85 0.27 13.91 -6.35
N LEU A 86 0.97 12.81 -6.63
CA LEU A 86 1.56 12.55 -7.94
C LEU A 86 0.48 12.38 -9.02
N LEU A 87 -0.60 11.68 -8.71
CA LEU A 87 -1.75 11.54 -9.62
C LEU A 87 -2.36 12.91 -9.93
N LYS A 88 -2.61 13.71 -8.91
CA LYS A 88 -3.18 15.05 -9.05
C LYS A 88 -2.28 15.93 -9.92
N LYS A 89 -0.99 15.88 -9.71
CA LYS A 89 0.00 16.62 -10.49
C LYS A 89 -0.02 16.22 -11.97
N ASN A 90 -0.38 14.97 -12.27
CA ASN A 90 -0.49 14.46 -13.63
C ASN A 90 -1.91 14.57 -14.21
N GLY A 91 -2.82 15.27 -13.54
CA GLY A 91 -4.16 15.55 -14.03
C GLY A 91 -5.17 14.44 -13.76
N TYR A 92 -4.90 13.53 -12.83
CA TYR A 92 -5.80 12.43 -12.48
C TYR A 92 -6.45 12.63 -11.12
N SER A 93 -7.61 12.03 -10.97
CA SER A 93 -8.29 11.91 -9.67
C SER A 93 -8.84 10.49 -9.52
N VAL A 94 -9.01 10.06 -8.29
CA VAL A 94 -9.55 8.73 -7.98
C VAL A 94 -11.06 8.75 -8.13
N GLY A 95 -11.59 7.87 -9.00
CA GLY A 95 -13.03 7.71 -9.13
C GLY A 95 -13.61 6.76 -8.09
N ASN A 96 -13.08 5.55 -8.04
CA ASN A 96 -13.45 4.56 -7.04
C ASN A 96 -12.34 3.53 -6.86
N ILE A 97 -12.38 2.82 -5.75
CA ILE A 97 -11.47 1.74 -5.42
C ILE A 97 -12.29 0.56 -4.90
N ASP A 98 -11.98 -0.63 -5.40
CA ASP A 98 -12.49 -1.88 -4.87
C ASP A 98 -11.30 -2.70 -4.39
N ALA A 99 -11.37 -3.22 -3.16
CA ALA A 99 -10.26 -3.91 -2.54
C ALA A 99 -10.74 -5.17 -1.81
N THR A 100 -9.93 -6.22 -1.89
CA THR A 100 -10.14 -7.46 -1.16
C THR A 100 -8.90 -7.79 -0.34
N VAL A 101 -9.08 -8.09 0.93
CA VAL A 101 -8.01 -8.51 1.83
C VAL A 101 -8.19 -9.97 2.19
N LEU A 102 -7.15 -10.76 1.96
CA LEU A 102 -7.09 -12.17 2.34
C LEU A 102 -6.06 -12.32 3.46
N ALA A 103 -6.48 -12.77 4.62
CA ALA A 103 -5.61 -12.90 5.79
C ALA A 103 -5.74 -14.30 6.40
N GLN A 104 -4.60 -14.90 6.74
CA GLN A 104 -4.58 -16.15 7.50
C GLN A 104 -5.02 -15.91 8.95
N SER A 105 -4.60 -14.76 9.50
CA SER A 105 -5.04 -14.28 10.82
C SER A 105 -4.87 -12.76 10.88
N PRO A 106 -5.66 -12.02 11.67
CA PRO A 106 -6.84 -12.51 12.38
C PRO A 106 -7.99 -12.78 11.42
N LYS A 107 -9.06 -13.33 11.94
CA LYS A 107 -10.31 -13.42 11.17
C LYS A 107 -10.92 -12.02 11.12
N LEU A 108 -10.93 -11.48 9.92
CA LEU A 108 -11.42 -10.10 9.68
C LEU A 108 -12.93 -10.04 9.51
#